data_8e7eecf9935473809228b14751b1814a
#
_entry.id   8e7eecf9935473809228b14751b1814a
#
_cell.length_a   1.000
_cell.length_b   1.000
_cell.length_c   1.000
_cell.angle_alpha   90.00
_cell.angle_beta   90.00
_cell.angle_gamma   90.00
#
_symmetry.space_group_name_H-M   'P 1'
#
loop_
_entity.id
_entity.type
_entity.pdbx_description
1 polymer ?
#
loop_
_entity_poly.entity_id
_entity_poly.type
_entity_poly.pdbx_seq_one_letter_code
_entity_poly.pdbx_strand_id
1 'polypeptide(L)'
;MKIRTLLLLSVLTISCKKEAKTETSKIAPKDSLKVTEKKELETQKADTIVLSTKHKINKILCDLDGDNLDETVEIFRSTKNQKSGLKITYGNGKRTDYLGFGNDILNQGFDEIDWIGIFEKAPKNEVYFENVNEDGEIIGEEQVAEEDKIKLPNDGIFIHAEESCGGGVIYLKNGKYEWIQQE
;
A
#
# COMPACT_ATOMS: atom_id res chain seq x y z
N MET A 1 -34.48 -36.18 22.14
CA MET A 1 -33.71 -37.40 21.80
C MET A 1 -32.25 -36.92 21.61
N LYS A 2 -31.37 -37.30 22.54
CA LYS A 2 -29.96 -36.83 22.61
C LYS A 2 -29.11 -37.87 21.86
N ILE A 3 -28.32 -37.39 20.88
CA ILE A 3 -27.23 -38.20 20.31
C ILE A 3 -25.95 -37.41 20.52
N ARG A 4 -25.12 -37.91 21.43
CA ARG A 4 -23.72 -37.49 21.64
C ARG A 4 -22.86 -38.34 20.70
N THR A 5 -22.12 -37.69 19.81
CA THR A 5 -21.06 -38.38 19.07
C THR A 5 -19.72 -37.91 19.60
N LEU A 6 -19.03 -38.83 20.21
CA LEU A 6 -17.66 -38.75 20.72
C LEU A 6 -16.71 -39.00 19.56
N LEU A 7 -15.77 -38.13 19.32
CA LEU A 7 -14.71 -38.40 18.32
C LEU A 7 -13.32 -38.27 18.95
N LEU A 8 -12.60 -39.37 18.78
CA LEU A 8 -11.30 -39.67 19.34
C LEU A 8 -10.19 -38.73 18.82
N LEU A 9 -9.34 -38.38 19.76
CA LEU A 9 -8.06 -37.71 19.57
C LEU A 9 -6.97 -38.75 19.27
N SER A 10 -6.30 -38.65 18.13
CA SER A 10 -5.07 -39.43 17.85
C SER A 10 -3.88 -38.50 17.72
N VAL A 11 -3.01 -38.57 18.72
CA VAL A 11 -1.72 -37.89 18.78
C VAL A 11 -0.66 -38.79 18.13
N LEU A 12 0.00 -38.35 17.11
CA LEU A 12 1.16 -38.99 16.53
C LEU A 12 2.40 -38.13 16.85
N THR A 13 3.19 -38.65 17.81
CA THR A 13 4.52 -38.14 18.12
C THR A 13 5.56 -38.82 17.24
N ILE A 14 6.29 -38.05 16.45
CA ILE A 14 7.48 -38.54 15.76
C ILE A 14 8.71 -37.97 16.48
N SER A 15 9.42 -38.90 17.17
CA SER A 15 10.69 -38.68 17.80
C SER A 15 11.81 -38.97 16.80
N CYS A 16 12.70 -38.03 16.54
CA CYS A 16 13.94 -38.27 15.83
C CYS A 16 15.14 -38.20 16.76
N LYS A 17 15.85 -39.32 16.89
CA LYS A 17 17.03 -39.56 17.67
C LYS A 17 18.25 -38.87 17.04
N LYS A 18 19.09 -38.27 17.87
CA LYS A 18 20.47 -37.92 17.62
C LYS A 18 21.35 -39.17 17.74
N GLU A 19 22.29 -39.32 16.81
CA GLU A 19 23.50 -40.11 17.05
C GLU A 19 24.73 -39.26 16.74
N ALA A 20 25.58 -39.15 17.77
CA ALA A 20 26.92 -38.61 17.67
C ALA A 20 27.91 -39.77 17.42
N LYS A 21 28.89 -39.56 16.57
CA LYS A 21 30.18 -40.31 16.64
C LYS A 21 31.33 -39.36 16.38
N THR A 22 32.15 -39.29 17.39
CA THR A 22 33.52 -38.79 17.45
C THR A 22 34.47 -39.84 16.86
N GLU A 23 35.47 -39.46 16.07
CA GLU A 23 36.82 -39.99 16.20
C GLU A 23 37.86 -39.12 15.51
N THR A 24 38.96 -39.03 16.19
CA THR A 24 40.17 -38.25 16.04
C THR A 24 41.20 -38.96 15.12
N SER A 25 41.97 -38.20 14.32
CA SER A 25 43.40 -38.46 14.12
C SER A 25 44.04 -37.48 13.12
N LYS A 26 44.87 -36.64 13.58
CA LYS A 26 46.28 -36.27 13.36
C LYS A 26 46.86 -36.20 11.94
N ILE A 27 47.54 -35.05 11.77
CA ILE A 27 48.86 -34.77 11.14
C ILE A 27 48.80 -33.98 9.83
N ALA A 28 49.35 -32.75 9.93
CA ALA A 28 49.74 -31.79 8.90
C ALA A 28 51.04 -32.22 8.16
N PRO A 29 51.63 -31.43 7.24
CA PRO A 29 51.35 -30.11 6.70
C PRO A 29 51.58 -29.95 5.16
N LYS A 30 51.37 -28.67 4.70
CA LYS A 30 51.89 -28.03 3.48
C LYS A 30 51.07 -28.20 2.19
N ASP A 31 50.49 -27.21 1.64
CA ASP A 31 51.06 -26.06 0.97
C ASP A 31 50.00 -25.10 0.49
N SER A 32 50.36 -23.87 0.43
CA SER A 32 49.68 -22.71 -0.02
C SER A 32 48.97 -22.84 -1.37
N LEU A 33 47.63 -22.62 -1.40
CA LEU A 33 46.96 -22.00 -2.53
C LEU A 33 45.85 -21.13 -1.94
N LYS A 34 46.05 -19.81 -2.01
CA LYS A 34 45.00 -18.80 -1.77
C LYS A 34 43.87 -19.01 -2.77
N VAL A 35 42.82 -19.69 -2.34
CA VAL A 35 41.53 -19.58 -2.98
C VAL A 35 40.92 -18.29 -2.40
N THR A 36 40.97 -17.25 -3.20
CA THR A 36 40.24 -16.03 -2.96
C THR A 36 38.76 -16.39 -3.10
N GLU A 37 38.11 -16.67 -1.98
CA GLU A 37 36.63 -16.65 -1.93
C GLU A 37 36.19 -15.28 -2.38
N LYS A 38 35.76 -15.21 -3.63
CA LYS A 38 35.03 -14.10 -4.18
C LYS A 38 33.69 -14.13 -3.48
N LYS A 39 33.63 -13.46 -2.32
CA LYS A 39 32.38 -13.15 -1.66
C LYS A 39 31.54 -12.35 -2.68
N GLU A 40 30.62 -13.04 -3.34
CA GLU A 40 29.62 -12.40 -4.16
C GLU A 40 28.87 -11.44 -3.22
N LEU A 41 29.20 -10.18 -3.34
CA LEU A 41 28.45 -9.09 -2.78
C LEU A 41 27.11 -9.12 -3.54
N GLU A 42 26.14 -9.84 -3.01
CA GLU A 42 24.75 -9.65 -3.42
C GLU A 42 24.45 -8.17 -3.19
N THR A 43 24.57 -7.40 -4.24
CA THR A 43 24.09 -6.03 -4.29
C THR A 43 22.60 -6.17 -4.10
N GLN A 44 22.12 -5.95 -2.89
CA GLN A 44 20.69 -5.78 -2.62
C GLN A 44 20.26 -4.65 -3.57
N LYS A 45 19.59 -5.06 -4.64
CA LYS A 45 19.03 -4.11 -5.61
C LYS A 45 18.08 -3.23 -4.83
N ALA A 46 18.46 -1.96 -4.62
CA ALA A 46 17.61 -1.01 -3.93
C ALA A 46 16.23 -1.01 -4.60
N ASP A 47 15.17 -0.97 -3.81
CA ASP A 47 13.83 -0.87 -4.35
C ASP A 47 13.76 0.40 -5.21
N THR A 48 13.43 0.22 -6.48
CA THR A 48 13.29 1.31 -7.43
C THR A 48 11.82 1.37 -7.82
N ILE A 49 11.24 2.54 -7.74
CA ILE A 49 9.91 2.78 -8.27
C ILE A 49 10.01 3.28 -9.71
N VAL A 50 9.11 2.81 -10.56
CA VAL A 50 9.00 3.21 -11.97
C VAL A 50 7.59 3.72 -12.24
N LEU A 51 7.45 4.66 -13.17
CA LEU A 51 6.12 5.16 -13.56
C LEU A 51 5.25 4.00 -14.03
N SER A 52 4.03 3.89 -13.51
CA SER A 52 3.08 2.86 -13.94
C SER A 52 2.59 3.16 -15.35
N THR A 53 2.63 2.15 -16.23
CA THR A 53 2.05 2.21 -17.57
C THR A 53 0.68 1.51 -17.66
N LYS A 54 0.17 1.04 -16.54
CA LYS A 54 -1.08 0.28 -16.47
C LYS A 54 -2.31 1.18 -16.61
N HIS A 55 -2.22 2.43 -16.14
CA HIS A 55 -3.31 3.38 -16.12
C HIS A 55 -3.24 4.32 -17.33
N LYS A 56 -4.40 4.63 -17.91
CA LYS A 56 -4.51 5.58 -19.03
C LYS A 56 -4.10 6.99 -18.60
N ILE A 57 -4.52 7.40 -17.40
CA ILE A 57 -4.07 8.61 -16.73
C ILE A 57 -3.24 8.15 -15.53
N ASN A 58 -1.98 8.52 -15.48
CA ASN A 58 -1.05 8.15 -14.41
C ASN A 58 -0.38 9.36 -13.75
N LYS A 59 -0.85 10.57 -14.07
CA LYS A 59 -0.35 11.83 -13.52
C LYS A 59 -1.46 12.88 -13.48
N ILE A 60 -1.56 13.57 -12.34
CA ILE A 60 -2.41 14.75 -12.16
C ILE A 60 -1.62 15.87 -11.48
N LEU A 61 -2.13 17.09 -11.56
CA LEU A 61 -1.62 18.27 -10.87
C LEU A 61 -2.72 18.84 -9.97
N CYS A 62 -2.42 19.11 -8.71
CA CYS A 62 -3.37 19.64 -7.73
C CYS A 62 -2.63 20.35 -6.59
N ASP A 63 -3.17 21.46 -6.10
CA ASP A 63 -2.66 22.20 -4.94
C ASP A 63 -3.23 21.57 -3.65
N LEU A 64 -2.52 20.58 -3.11
CA LEU A 64 -2.97 19.79 -1.95
C LEU A 64 -2.80 20.55 -0.62
N ASP A 65 -1.75 21.38 -0.50
CA ASP A 65 -1.41 22.05 0.76
C ASP A 65 -1.85 23.53 0.80
N GLY A 66 -2.33 24.07 -0.32
CA GLY A 66 -2.89 25.41 -0.41
C GLY A 66 -1.82 26.51 -0.54
N ASP A 67 -0.61 26.17 -0.96
CA ASP A 67 0.47 27.12 -1.16
C ASP A 67 0.46 27.80 -2.55
N ASN A 68 -0.51 27.43 -3.39
CA ASN A 68 -0.71 27.83 -4.79
C ASN A 68 0.37 27.32 -5.75
N LEU A 69 1.10 26.27 -5.37
CA LEU A 69 1.99 25.52 -6.25
C LEU A 69 1.44 24.11 -6.39
N ASP A 70 1.14 23.70 -7.62
CA ASP A 70 0.61 22.37 -7.85
C ASP A 70 1.61 21.28 -7.43
N GLU A 71 1.15 20.31 -6.64
CA GLU A 71 1.80 19.03 -6.46
C GLU A 71 1.66 18.19 -7.72
N THR A 72 2.72 17.45 -8.02
CA THR A 72 2.68 16.40 -9.03
C THR A 72 2.36 15.08 -8.35
N VAL A 73 1.19 14.52 -8.65
CA VAL A 73 0.76 13.19 -8.15
C VAL A 73 0.84 12.20 -9.30
N GLU A 74 1.61 11.15 -9.11
CA GLU A 74 1.89 10.16 -10.15
C GLU A 74 1.71 8.74 -9.61
N ILE A 75 1.20 7.85 -10.46
CA ILE A 75 1.09 6.43 -10.15
C ILE A 75 2.40 5.74 -10.51
N PHE A 76 3.09 5.23 -9.52
CA PHE A 76 4.32 4.46 -9.67
C PHE A 76 4.12 3.01 -9.26
N ARG A 77 5.08 2.15 -9.63
CA ARG A 77 5.15 0.75 -9.24
C ARG A 77 6.52 0.42 -8.67
N SER A 78 6.55 -0.29 -7.56
CA SER A 78 7.77 -0.84 -6.98
C SER A 78 8.30 -1.99 -7.84
N THR A 79 9.60 -1.98 -8.13
CA THR A 79 10.26 -3.07 -8.85
C THR A 79 10.52 -4.28 -7.96
N LYS A 80 10.39 -4.12 -6.65
CA LYS A 80 10.66 -5.16 -5.66
C LYS A 80 9.45 -6.06 -5.43
N ASN A 81 8.31 -5.48 -5.07
CA ASN A 81 7.09 -6.22 -4.73
C ASN A 81 6.00 -6.14 -5.80
N GLN A 82 6.24 -5.38 -6.89
CA GLN A 82 5.31 -5.17 -8.01
C GLN A 82 4.01 -4.45 -7.63
N LYS A 83 3.92 -3.87 -6.44
CA LYS A 83 2.76 -3.10 -6.01
C LYS A 83 2.83 -1.66 -6.45
N SER A 84 1.70 -1.12 -6.84
CA SER A 84 1.56 0.28 -7.24
C SER A 84 1.27 1.19 -6.05
N GLY A 85 1.40 2.48 -6.27
CA GLY A 85 1.12 3.51 -5.27
C GLY A 85 1.24 4.91 -5.84
N LEU A 86 0.88 5.90 -5.05
CA LEU A 86 1.01 7.31 -5.38
C LEU A 86 2.37 7.85 -4.91
N LYS A 87 3.06 8.52 -5.82
CA LYS A 87 4.19 9.40 -5.51
C LYS A 87 3.70 10.83 -5.63
N ILE A 88 3.76 11.58 -4.55
CA ILE A 88 3.32 12.98 -4.46
C ILE A 88 4.54 13.85 -4.29
N THR A 89 4.89 14.62 -5.30
CA THR A 89 6.02 15.57 -5.27
C THR A 89 5.48 16.97 -5.11
N TYR A 90 5.81 17.62 -3.99
CA TYR A 90 5.33 18.96 -3.67
C TYR A 90 5.91 20.01 -4.61
N GLY A 91 5.07 20.99 -5.00
CA GLY A 91 5.42 22.04 -5.95
C GLY A 91 6.63 22.87 -5.55
N ASN A 92 6.84 23.05 -4.24
CA ASN A 92 8.02 23.73 -3.68
C ASN A 92 9.30 22.87 -3.68
N GLY A 93 9.24 21.61 -4.10
CA GLY A 93 10.37 20.69 -4.21
C GLY A 93 10.96 20.19 -2.88
N LYS A 94 10.38 20.55 -1.74
CA LYS A 94 10.96 20.24 -0.41
C LYS A 94 10.48 18.90 0.17
N ARG A 95 9.38 18.33 -0.37
CA ARG A 95 8.74 17.13 0.17
C ARG A 95 8.35 16.20 -0.97
N THR A 96 8.46 14.91 -0.72
CA THR A 96 7.88 13.86 -1.55
C THR A 96 7.28 12.82 -0.65
N ASP A 97 6.02 12.49 -0.86
CA ASP A 97 5.30 11.47 -0.10
C ASP A 97 4.99 10.26 -0.97
N TYR A 98 4.78 9.11 -0.31
CA TYR A 98 4.47 7.85 -0.94
C TYR A 98 3.30 7.19 -0.21
N LEU A 99 2.25 6.79 -0.93
CA LEU A 99 1.10 6.06 -0.41
C LEU A 99 0.95 4.75 -1.17
N GLY A 100 0.72 3.64 -0.49
CA GLY A 100 0.63 2.30 -1.08
C GLY A 100 1.99 1.60 -1.17
N PHE A 101 2.33 1.04 -2.31
CA PHE A 101 3.55 0.25 -2.54
C PHE A 101 3.69 -0.96 -1.59
N GLY A 102 2.56 -1.53 -1.14
CA GLY A 102 2.51 -2.61 -0.17
C GLY A 102 2.23 -2.16 1.26
N ASN A 103 2.02 -0.87 1.49
CA ASN A 103 1.53 -0.35 2.76
C ASN A 103 0.05 0.02 2.63
N ASP A 104 -0.73 -0.27 3.67
CA ASP A 104 -2.15 0.10 3.71
C ASP A 104 -2.32 1.61 3.47
N ILE A 105 -3.20 1.98 2.55
CA ILE A 105 -3.48 3.38 2.22
C ILE A 105 -4.56 3.90 3.15
N LEU A 106 -4.15 4.74 4.08
CA LEU A 106 -5.03 5.49 5.00
C LEU A 106 -6.02 4.60 5.78
N ASN A 107 -5.62 3.37 6.12
CA ASN A 107 -6.42 2.35 6.82
C ASN A 107 -7.67 1.88 6.05
N GLN A 108 -7.61 1.94 4.72
CA GLN A 108 -8.73 1.52 3.87
C GLN A 108 -8.69 0.03 3.51
N GLY A 109 -7.69 -0.74 3.99
CA GLY A 109 -7.58 -2.18 3.75
C GLY A 109 -7.03 -2.54 2.38
N PHE A 110 -6.52 -1.59 1.60
CA PHE A 110 -5.80 -1.85 0.35
C PHE A 110 -4.41 -1.22 0.38
N ASP A 111 -3.45 -1.89 -0.22
CA ASP A 111 -2.02 -1.55 -0.18
C ASP A 111 -1.41 -1.28 -1.57
N GLU A 112 -2.26 -1.25 -2.59
CA GLU A 112 -1.94 -0.91 -3.97
C GLU A 112 -3.14 -0.27 -4.68
N ILE A 113 -2.91 0.38 -5.83
CA ILE A 113 -3.93 1.14 -6.56
C ILE A 113 -4.13 0.69 -8.01
N ASP A 114 -3.75 -0.53 -8.36
CA ASP A 114 -3.92 -1.05 -9.73
C ASP A 114 -5.38 -1.25 -10.15
N TRP A 115 -6.28 -1.25 -9.18
CA TRP A 115 -7.72 -1.42 -9.37
C TRP A 115 -8.43 -0.15 -9.84
N ILE A 116 -7.81 1.04 -9.69
CA ILE A 116 -8.46 2.29 -10.08
C ILE A 116 -8.56 2.42 -11.61
N GLY A 117 -9.71 2.90 -12.08
CA GLY A 117 -9.96 3.28 -13.47
C GLY A 117 -10.05 4.79 -13.64
N ILE A 118 -10.46 5.51 -12.57
CA ILE A 118 -10.58 6.95 -12.52
C ILE A 118 -9.48 7.49 -11.59
N PHE A 119 -8.70 8.44 -12.11
CA PHE A 119 -7.65 9.12 -11.38
C PHE A 119 -7.64 10.59 -11.78
N GLU A 120 -8.17 11.45 -10.93
CA GLU A 120 -8.34 12.86 -11.26
C GLU A 120 -8.22 13.76 -10.02
N LYS A 121 -8.21 15.05 -10.27
CA LYS A 121 -8.21 16.06 -9.24
C LYS A 121 -9.62 16.24 -8.67
N ALA A 122 -9.75 16.19 -7.34
CA ALA A 122 -10.92 16.65 -6.63
C ALA A 122 -10.75 18.16 -6.35
N PRO A 123 -11.59 19.04 -6.95
CA PRO A 123 -11.36 20.47 -6.85
C PRO A 123 -11.59 21.04 -5.45
N LYS A 124 -10.78 22.03 -5.08
CA LYS A 124 -10.98 22.85 -3.89
C LYS A 124 -12.39 23.42 -3.83
N ASN A 125 -12.95 23.51 -2.65
CA ASN A 125 -14.30 23.99 -2.33
C ASN A 125 -15.45 23.08 -2.75
N GLU A 126 -15.22 21.98 -3.44
CA GLU A 126 -16.23 20.94 -3.59
C GLU A 126 -16.56 20.30 -2.25
N VAL A 127 -17.79 19.82 -2.14
CA VAL A 127 -18.30 19.19 -0.92
C VAL A 127 -18.38 17.69 -1.16
N TYR A 128 -17.75 16.94 -0.27
CA TYR A 128 -17.78 15.49 -0.25
C TYR A 128 -18.34 15.00 1.09
N PHE A 129 -18.88 13.80 1.11
CA PHE A 129 -19.37 13.12 2.30
C PHE A 129 -19.20 11.62 2.10
N GLU A 130 -19.14 10.85 3.17
CA GLU A 130 -19.21 9.39 3.05
C GLU A 130 -20.59 9.00 2.55
N ASN A 131 -20.67 8.53 1.30
CA ASN A 131 -21.93 8.22 0.65
C ASN A 131 -22.38 6.75 0.86
N VAL A 132 -21.85 6.10 1.89
CA VAL A 132 -22.23 4.74 2.31
C VAL A 132 -22.57 4.78 3.80
N ASN A 133 -23.73 4.23 4.17
CA ASN A 133 -24.11 4.12 5.57
C ASN A 133 -23.49 2.87 6.25
N GLU A 134 -23.73 2.70 7.55
CA GLU A 134 -23.20 1.59 8.35
C GLU A 134 -23.67 0.20 7.84
N ASP A 135 -24.78 0.14 7.12
CA ASP A 135 -25.33 -1.08 6.50
C ASP A 135 -24.73 -1.36 5.11
N GLY A 136 -23.85 -0.48 4.60
CA GLY A 136 -23.23 -0.60 3.27
C GLY A 136 -24.15 -0.14 2.11
N GLU A 137 -25.20 0.64 2.40
CA GLU A 137 -26.10 1.17 1.38
C GLU A 137 -25.63 2.55 0.93
N ILE A 138 -25.70 2.81 -0.37
CA ILE A 138 -25.40 4.13 -0.94
C ILE A 138 -26.49 5.12 -0.52
N ILE A 139 -26.06 6.25 0.04
CA ILE A 139 -26.94 7.32 0.50
C ILE A 139 -26.74 8.60 -0.29
N GLY A 140 -27.80 9.38 -0.43
CA GLY A 140 -27.76 10.69 -1.09
C GLY A 140 -27.38 11.81 -0.12
N GLU A 141 -27.00 12.95 -0.70
CA GLU A 141 -26.58 14.14 0.07
C GLU A 141 -27.65 14.61 1.07
N GLU A 142 -28.92 14.44 0.75
CA GLU A 142 -30.05 14.83 1.61
C GLU A 142 -30.21 13.97 2.87
N GLN A 143 -29.52 12.82 2.92
CA GLN A 143 -29.51 11.90 4.06
C GLN A 143 -28.33 12.13 4.99
N VAL A 144 -27.41 13.01 4.61
CA VAL A 144 -26.17 13.30 5.36
C VAL A 144 -26.33 14.59 6.15
N ALA A 145 -25.95 14.58 7.43
CA ALA A 145 -25.98 15.78 8.25
C ALA A 145 -24.94 16.82 7.75
N GLU A 146 -25.26 18.10 7.89
CA GLU A 146 -24.37 19.17 7.39
C GLU A 146 -22.97 19.15 8.03
N GLU A 147 -22.87 18.70 9.28
CA GLU A 147 -21.60 18.54 10.00
C GLU A 147 -20.71 17.40 9.45
N ASP A 148 -21.30 16.43 8.75
CA ASP A 148 -20.59 15.29 8.15
C ASP A 148 -20.16 15.56 6.70
N LYS A 149 -20.60 16.70 6.15
CA LYS A 149 -20.19 17.16 4.84
C LYS A 149 -18.84 17.87 4.92
N ILE A 150 -17.91 17.46 4.11
CA ILE A 150 -16.53 17.97 4.07
C ILE A 150 -16.37 18.86 2.85
N LYS A 151 -16.27 20.16 3.06
CA LYS A 151 -15.83 21.08 2.01
C LYS A 151 -14.32 21.04 1.94
N LEU A 152 -13.76 20.62 0.81
CA LEU A 152 -12.31 20.51 0.64
C LEU A 152 -11.63 21.87 0.86
N PRO A 153 -10.65 21.95 1.78
CA PRO A 153 -9.92 23.20 2.03
C PRO A 153 -8.97 23.55 0.87
N ASN A 154 -8.46 22.57 0.18
CA ASN A 154 -7.58 22.64 -0.98
C ASN A 154 -8.01 21.57 -1.99
N ASP A 155 -7.28 21.43 -3.11
CA ASP A 155 -7.52 20.32 -4.03
C ASP A 155 -7.29 18.97 -3.32
N GLY A 156 -7.93 17.93 -3.82
CA GLY A 156 -7.74 16.53 -3.41
C GLY A 156 -7.40 15.64 -4.59
N ILE A 157 -7.24 14.36 -4.30
CA ILE A 157 -7.00 13.30 -5.29
C ILE A 157 -8.22 12.39 -5.27
N PHE A 158 -8.97 12.33 -6.38
CA PHE A 158 -10.07 11.40 -6.55
C PHE A 158 -9.56 10.14 -7.23
N ILE A 159 -9.80 8.99 -6.61
CA ILE A 159 -9.51 7.67 -7.17
C ILE A 159 -10.75 6.79 -7.05
N HIS A 160 -11.10 6.09 -8.13
CA HIS A 160 -12.30 5.25 -8.14
C HIS A 160 -12.15 4.10 -9.15
N ALA A 161 -12.83 2.99 -8.92
CA ALA A 161 -12.95 1.92 -9.91
C ALA A 161 -13.82 2.37 -11.08
N GLU A 162 -13.53 1.91 -12.31
CA GLU A 162 -14.24 2.40 -13.52
C GLU A 162 -15.66 1.87 -13.62
N GLU A 163 -15.89 0.60 -13.28
CA GLU A 163 -17.17 -0.10 -13.52
C GLU A 163 -17.73 -0.77 -12.26
N SER A 164 -17.25 -0.42 -11.08
CA SER A 164 -17.72 -0.98 -9.81
C SER A 164 -17.77 0.07 -8.73
N CYS A 165 -18.49 -0.22 -7.67
CA CYS A 165 -18.47 0.59 -6.47
C CYS A 165 -17.07 0.53 -5.83
N GLY A 166 -16.64 1.64 -5.29
CA GLY A 166 -15.42 1.73 -4.51
C GLY A 166 -14.41 2.73 -5.02
N GLY A 167 -14.15 3.67 -4.16
CA GLY A 167 -13.20 4.74 -4.37
C GLY A 167 -13.25 5.76 -3.27
N GLY A 168 -12.63 6.91 -3.50
CA GLY A 168 -12.70 8.00 -2.54
C GLY A 168 -11.81 9.17 -2.89
N VAL A 169 -11.85 10.13 -2.00
CA VAL A 169 -11.05 11.35 -2.07
C VAL A 169 -9.96 11.31 -1.01
N ILE A 170 -8.71 11.42 -1.45
CA ILE A 170 -7.56 11.67 -0.59
C ILE A 170 -7.34 13.18 -0.54
N TYR A 171 -7.32 13.75 0.64
CA TYR A 171 -7.07 15.18 0.82
C TYR A 171 -6.17 15.46 2.01
N LEU A 172 -5.59 16.65 2.06
CA LEU A 172 -4.69 17.04 3.13
C LEU A 172 -5.42 17.91 4.15
N LYS A 173 -5.50 17.45 5.41
CA LYS A 173 -6.06 18.20 6.53
C LYS A 173 -5.02 18.35 7.63
N ASN A 174 -4.67 19.59 7.95
CA ASN A 174 -3.64 19.89 8.96
C ASN A 174 -2.31 19.14 8.74
N GLY A 175 -1.90 18.99 7.48
CA GLY A 175 -0.66 18.32 7.10
C GLY A 175 -0.69 16.78 7.12
N LYS A 176 -1.87 16.18 7.33
CA LYS A 176 -2.10 14.72 7.29
C LYS A 176 -3.06 14.38 6.16
N TYR A 177 -2.82 13.26 5.50
CA TYR A 177 -3.76 12.72 4.53
C TYR A 177 -4.96 12.09 5.24
N GLU A 178 -6.16 12.39 4.74
CA GLU A 178 -7.42 11.79 5.15
C GLU A 178 -8.14 11.23 3.92
N TRP A 179 -9.10 10.35 4.16
CA TRP A 179 -9.91 9.68 3.15
C TRP A 179 -11.38 10.00 3.34
N ILE A 180 -12.11 10.21 2.24
CA ILE A 180 -13.57 10.29 2.20
C ILE A 180 -14.03 9.20 1.25
N GLN A 181 -14.77 8.19 1.76
CA GLN A 181 -15.31 7.09 0.97
C GLN A 181 -16.30 7.60 -0.08
N GLN A 182 -16.19 7.04 -1.29
CA GLN A 182 -17.11 7.27 -2.40
C GLN A 182 -17.46 5.94 -3.06
N GLU A 183 -18.76 5.65 -3.26
CA GLU A 183 -19.26 4.45 -3.92
C GLU A 183 -20.07 4.81 -5.20
#